data_d646c035275828a1c64911c19558b159
#
_entry.id   d646c035275828a1c64911c19558b159
#
_cell.length_a   1.000
_cell.length_b   1.000
_cell.length_c   1.000
_cell.angle_alpha   90.00
_cell.angle_beta   90.00
_cell.angle_gamma   90.00
#
_symmetry.space_group_name_H-M   'P 1'
#
loop_
_entity.id
_entity.type
_entity.pdbx_description
1 polymer ?
#
loop_
_entity_poly.entity_id
_entity_poly.type
_entity_poly.pdbx_seq_one_letter_code
_entity_poly.pdbx_strand_id
1 'polypeptide(L)'
;MLKYVNTGIVFQEIPDEVTLAINISNCPCHCPGCHSHYLWEDVGLPLTTTAIDDFVEKYGTNLTCIAFMGGDNDPRGVDHLAEYIHEGYPQLSVAWYSGRTVISSKINKQNFDYIKIGPYIKHLGPLKSPTTNQRLYRRTDEGEFEDITSRFWKK
;
A
#
# COMPACT_ATOMS: atom_id res chain seq x y z
N MET A 1 -5.74 9.06 -13.35
CA MET A 1 -5.72 7.60 -13.53
C MET A 1 -4.45 7.02 -12.93
N LEU A 2 -4.60 5.96 -12.16
CA LEU A 2 -3.45 5.25 -11.59
C LEU A 2 -2.73 4.42 -12.67
N LYS A 3 -1.41 4.40 -12.58
CA LYS A 3 -0.57 3.54 -13.42
C LYS A 3 0.41 2.78 -12.54
N TYR A 4 0.70 1.55 -12.90
CA TYR A 4 1.69 0.74 -12.19
C TYR A 4 2.88 0.44 -13.11
N VAL A 5 4.06 0.29 -12.50
CA VAL A 5 5.30 0.00 -13.24
C VAL A 5 5.62 -1.48 -13.15
N ASN A 6 5.51 -2.04 -11.96
CA ASN A 6 5.78 -3.46 -11.73
C ASN A 6 5.01 -3.97 -10.52
N THR A 7 5.02 -5.29 -10.37
CA THR A 7 4.45 -5.99 -9.22
C THR A 7 5.43 -7.03 -8.72
N GLY A 8 5.29 -7.45 -7.48
CA GLY A 8 6.11 -8.50 -6.90
C GLY A 8 5.51 -9.02 -5.61
N ILE A 9 5.88 -10.25 -5.25
CA ILE A 9 5.47 -10.84 -3.98
C ILE A 9 6.46 -10.42 -2.91
N VAL A 10 5.95 -9.89 -1.81
CA VAL A 10 6.73 -9.46 -0.65
C VAL A 10 6.19 -10.10 0.62
N PHE A 11 7.06 -10.30 1.62
CA PHE A 11 6.72 -11.03 2.83
C PHE A 11 6.90 -10.20 4.10
N GLN A 12 7.54 -9.04 4.01
CA GLN A 12 7.94 -8.25 5.18
C GLN A 12 7.26 -6.89 5.28
N GLU A 13 6.73 -6.39 4.17
CA GLU A 13 6.11 -5.06 4.11
C GLU A 13 4.82 -4.99 4.91
N ILE A 14 4.05 -6.08 4.94
CA ILE A 14 2.87 -6.22 5.79
C ILE A 14 3.09 -7.42 6.69
N PRO A 15 3.15 -7.25 8.03
CA PRO A 15 3.38 -8.37 8.94
C PRO A 15 2.34 -9.48 8.77
N ASP A 16 2.82 -10.73 8.75
CA ASP A 16 2.01 -11.95 8.70
C ASP A 16 1.24 -12.17 7.39
N GLU A 17 1.55 -11.41 6.32
CA GLU A 17 0.85 -11.52 5.04
C GLU A 17 1.80 -11.93 3.92
N VAL A 18 1.27 -12.71 2.98
CA VAL A 18 1.90 -12.93 1.67
C VAL A 18 1.30 -11.91 0.74
N THR A 19 2.05 -10.87 0.40
CA THR A 19 1.54 -9.65 -0.19
C THR A 19 1.98 -9.49 -1.63
N LEU A 20 1.02 -9.17 -2.52
CA LEU A 20 1.32 -8.66 -3.84
C LEU A 20 1.51 -7.14 -3.72
N ALA A 21 2.73 -6.67 -3.93
CA ALA A 21 3.01 -5.23 -3.97
C ALA A 21 2.83 -4.73 -5.40
N ILE A 22 1.99 -3.71 -5.56
CA ILE A 22 1.77 -3.02 -6.84
C ILE A 22 2.43 -1.66 -6.74
N ASN A 23 3.52 -1.47 -7.48
CA ASN A 23 4.27 -0.21 -7.45
C ASN A 23 3.64 0.79 -8.40
N ILE A 24 3.06 1.85 -7.85
CA ILE A 24 2.30 2.87 -8.56
C ILE A 24 3.19 4.06 -8.84
N SER A 25 3.17 4.54 -10.09
CA SER A 25 3.97 5.67 -10.55
C SER A 25 3.33 7.02 -10.21
N ASN A 26 3.98 8.10 -10.64
CA ASN A 26 3.56 9.48 -10.47
C ASN A 26 3.38 9.85 -8.99
N CYS A 27 4.34 9.39 -8.16
CA CYS A 27 4.34 9.69 -6.73
C CYS A 27 4.60 11.17 -6.49
N PRO A 28 3.66 11.91 -5.87
CA PRO A 28 3.83 13.36 -5.65
C PRO A 28 4.73 13.70 -4.47
N CYS A 29 5.11 12.71 -3.66
CA CYS A 29 5.84 12.95 -2.42
C CYS A 29 7.33 13.23 -2.62
N HIS A 30 7.95 12.66 -3.67
CA HIS A 30 9.36 12.88 -4.05
C HIS A 30 10.31 12.85 -2.85
N CYS A 31 10.22 11.81 -2.01
CA CYS A 31 11.01 11.73 -0.78
C CYS A 31 12.52 11.69 -1.05
N PRO A 32 13.33 12.60 -0.50
CA PRO A 32 14.78 12.53 -0.65
C PRO A 32 15.32 11.21 -0.11
N GLY A 33 16.18 10.54 -0.88
CA GLY A 33 16.70 9.23 -0.52
C GLY A 33 15.78 8.05 -0.77
N CYS A 34 14.59 8.29 -1.35
CA CYS A 34 13.67 7.23 -1.72
C CYS A 34 14.32 6.27 -2.74
N HIS A 35 14.14 4.94 -2.51
CA HIS A 35 14.71 3.92 -3.40
C HIS A 35 13.93 3.75 -4.70
N SER A 36 12.76 4.41 -4.83
CA SER A 36 11.85 4.23 -5.96
C SER A 36 11.69 5.52 -6.75
N HIS A 37 12.80 6.20 -7.07
CA HIS A 37 12.78 7.47 -7.82
C HIS A 37 12.06 7.36 -9.16
N TYR A 38 12.14 6.21 -9.83
CA TYR A 38 11.45 5.98 -11.09
C TYR A 38 9.93 6.09 -10.97
N LEU A 39 9.38 5.96 -9.75
CA LEU A 39 7.95 6.10 -9.50
C LEU A 39 7.50 7.57 -9.37
N TRP A 40 8.45 8.52 -9.39
CA TRP A 40 8.10 9.94 -9.35
C TRP A 40 7.47 10.43 -10.65
N GLU A 41 7.74 9.73 -11.76
CA GLU A 41 7.25 10.11 -13.08
C GLU A 41 5.96 9.40 -13.43
N ASP A 42 5.18 9.99 -14.35
CA ASP A 42 3.95 9.40 -14.84
C ASP A 42 4.26 8.36 -15.93
N VAL A 43 4.63 7.16 -15.49
CA VAL A 43 5.03 6.06 -16.36
C VAL A 43 4.28 4.79 -15.99
N GLY A 44 4.27 3.79 -16.89
CA GLY A 44 3.71 2.48 -16.62
C GLY A 44 2.39 2.23 -17.33
N LEU A 45 1.71 1.18 -16.92
CA LEU A 45 0.45 0.71 -17.51
C LEU A 45 -0.74 1.12 -16.64
N PRO A 46 -1.93 1.32 -17.24
CA PRO A 46 -3.12 1.65 -16.44
C PRO A 46 -3.42 0.58 -15.40
N LEU A 47 -3.67 1.01 -14.16
CA LEU A 47 -4.07 0.12 -13.07
C LEU A 47 -5.60 0.13 -13.01
N THR A 48 -6.20 -0.96 -13.47
CA THR A 48 -7.65 -1.10 -13.61
C THR A 48 -8.14 -2.33 -12.84
N THR A 49 -9.46 -2.49 -12.75
CA THR A 49 -10.06 -3.70 -12.17
C THR A 49 -9.66 -4.95 -12.94
N THR A 50 -9.55 -4.83 -14.26
CA THR A 50 -9.06 -5.95 -15.10
C THR A 50 -7.63 -6.33 -14.74
N ALA A 51 -6.76 -5.33 -14.50
CA ALA A 51 -5.39 -5.60 -14.06
C ALA A 51 -5.37 -6.33 -12.71
N ILE A 52 -6.23 -5.95 -11.77
CA ILE A 52 -6.37 -6.64 -10.48
C ILE A 52 -6.76 -8.11 -10.69
N ASP A 53 -7.76 -8.37 -11.54
CA ASP A 53 -8.19 -9.74 -11.83
C ASP A 53 -7.05 -10.58 -12.42
N ASP A 54 -6.28 -10.00 -13.34
CA ASP A 54 -5.14 -10.67 -13.96
C ASP A 54 -4.05 -11.00 -12.93
N PHE A 55 -3.78 -10.10 -11.98
CA PHE A 55 -2.81 -10.35 -10.92
C PHE A 55 -3.25 -11.48 -10.00
N VAL A 56 -4.51 -11.48 -9.59
CA VAL A 56 -5.05 -12.53 -8.71
C VAL A 56 -4.97 -13.88 -9.41
N GLU A 57 -5.29 -13.95 -10.68
CA GLU A 57 -5.18 -15.18 -11.47
C GLU A 57 -3.72 -15.65 -11.58
N LYS A 58 -2.81 -14.72 -11.86
CA LYS A 58 -1.39 -15.03 -12.06
C LYS A 58 -0.70 -15.53 -10.77
N TYR A 59 -0.97 -14.86 -9.64
CA TYR A 59 -0.27 -15.15 -8.39
C TYR A 59 -0.95 -16.20 -7.54
N GLY A 60 -2.23 -16.49 -7.80
CA GLY A 60 -2.91 -17.68 -7.32
C GLY A 60 -3.27 -17.69 -5.84
N THR A 61 -3.40 -18.92 -5.31
CA THR A 61 -4.06 -19.18 -4.03
C THR A 61 -3.22 -18.88 -2.79
N ASN A 62 -1.91 -18.67 -2.93
CA ASN A 62 -1.05 -18.38 -1.79
C ASN A 62 -1.06 -16.93 -1.36
N LEU A 63 -1.68 -16.06 -2.17
CA LEU A 63 -1.76 -14.63 -1.90
C LEU A 63 -2.77 -14.36 -0.78
N THR A 64 -2.38 -13.54 0.20
CA THR A 64 -3.27 -13.17 1.31
C THR A 64 -3.59 -11.67 1.34
N CYS A 65 -2.78 -10.83 0.65
CA CYS A 65 -2.92 -9.39 0.71
C CYS A 65 -2.50 -8.75 -0.62
N ILE A 66 -3.18 -7.68 -0.99
CA ILE A 66 -2.76 -6.80 -2.10
C ILE A 66 -2.42 -5.44 -1.50
N ALA A 67 -1.22 -4.95 -1.77
CA ALA A 67 -0.74 -3.66 -1.28
C ALA A 67 -0.53 -2.67 -2.43
N PHE A 68 -1.16 -1.51 -2.31
CA PHE A 68 -0.92 -0.39 -3.22
C PHE A 68 0.27 0.42 -2.68
N MET A 69 1.37 0.39 -3.41
CA MET A 69 2.60 1.11 -3.03
C MET A 69 2.63 2.43 -3.80
N GLY A 70 2.07 3.48 -3.21
CA GLY A 70 1.90 4.79 -3.84
C GLY A 70 0.44 5.07 -4.17
N GLY A 71 0.21 5.96 -5.15
CA GLY A 71 -1.16 6.33 -5.55
C GLY A 71 -1.68 7.58 -4.86
N ASP A 72 -0.83 8.34 -4.17
CA ASP A 72 -1.24 9.58 -3.48
C ASP A 72 -1.72 10.67 -4.43
N ASN A 73 -1.42 10.56 -5.72
CA ASN A 73 -1.92 11.48 -6.73
C ASN A 73 -3.40 11.23 -7.09
N ASP A 74 -3.94 10.05 -6.73
CA ASP A 74 -5.33 9.70 -7.00
C ASP A 74 -5.88 8.79 -5.87
N PRO A 75 -6.12 9.35 -4.67
CA PRO A 75 -6.64 8.56 -3.55
C PRO A 75 -7.98 7.90 -3.83
N ARG A 76 -8.86 8.56 -4.59
CA ARG A 76 -10.17 8.00 -4.94
C ARG A 76 -10.03 6.78 -5.84
N GLY A 77 -9.05 6.77 -6.74
CA GLY A 77 -8.74 5.61 -7.56
C GLY A 77 -8.26 4.43 -6.74
N VAL A 78 -7.40 4.67 -5.76
CA VAL A 78 -6.94 3.64 -4.82
C VAL A 78 -8.13 3.08 -4.04
N ASP A 79 -8.99 3.95 -3.51
CA ASP A 79 -10.18 3.56 -2.76
C ASP A 79 -11.14 2.71 -3.60
N HIS A 80 -11.37 3.10 -4.84
CA HIS A 80 -12.21 2.36 -5.77
C HIS A 80 -11.69 0.93 -6.00
N LEU A 81 -10.39 0.79 -6.22
CA LEU A 81 -9.79 -0.52 -6.42
C LEU A 81 -9.80 -1.35 -5.14
N ALA A 82 -9.60 -0.73 -3.99
CA ALA A 82 -9.68 -1.42 -2.70
C ALA A 82 -11.10 -1.97 -2.46
N GLU A 83 -12.13 -1.19 -2.73
CA GLU A 83 -13.52 -1.62 -2.65
C GLU A 83 -13.78 -2.80 -3.59
N TYR A 84 -13.30 -2.71 -4.82
CA TYR A 84 -13.43 -3.78 -5.81
C TYR A 84 -12.82 -5.09 -5.29
N ILE A 85 -11.65 -5.03 -4.67
CA ILE A 85 -10.98 -6.21 -4.13
C ILE A 85 -11.78 -6.78 -2.95
N HIS A 86 -12.25 -5.94 -2.05
CA HIS A 86 -13.05 -6.39 -0.90
C HIS A 86 -14.33 -7.11 -1.34
N GLU A 87 -15.00 -6.59 -2.35
CA GLU A 87 -16.24 -7.19 -2.85
C GLU A 87 -16.01 -8.45 -3.67
N GLY A 88 -14.99 -8.45 -4.53
CA GLY A 88 -14.72 -9.56 -5.45
C GLY A 88 -13.83 -10.65 -4.88
N TYR A 89 -12.98 -10.32 -3.91
CA TYR A 89 -11.99 -11.23 -3.32
C TYR A 89 -11.98 -11.07 -1.80
N PRO A 90 -13.07 -11.47 -1.11
CA PRO A 90 -13.19 -11.22 0.33
C PRO A 90 -12.14 -11.92 1.18
N GLN A 91 -11.43 -12.92 0.62
CA GLN A 91 -10.35 -13.63 1.31
C GLN A 91 -9.04 -12.83 1.33
N LEU A 92 -8.94 -11.76 0.51
CA LEU A 92 -7.73 -10.95 0.44
C LEU A 92 -7.83 -9.72 1.34
N SER A 93 -6.75 -9.43 2.05
CA SER A 93 -6.59 -8.14 2.73
C SER A 93 -6.11 -7.09 1.74
N VAL A 94 -6.39 -5.82 2.03
CA VAL A 94 -5.96 -4.69 1.20
C VAL A 94 -5.12 -3.75 2.05
N ALA A 95 -3.96 -3.36 1.52
CA ALA A 95 -3.06 -2.42 2.17
C ALA A 95 -2.75 -1.26 1.24
N TRP A 96 -2.52 -0.08 1.82
CA TRP A 96 -2.09 1.10 1.09
C TRP A 96 -0.89 1.74 1.78
N TYR A 97 0.19 1.90 1.03
CA TYR A 97 1.37 2.63 1.48
C TYR A 97 1.33 4.03 0.90
N SER A 98 0.89 4.99 1.73
CA SER A 98 0.84 6.42 1.40
C SER A 98 2.08 7.13 1.92
N GLY A 99 2.59 8.09 1.15
CA GLY A 99 3.68 8.96 1.60
C GLY A 99 3.22 10.23 2.29
N ARG A 100 1.90 10.42 2.45
CA ARG A 100 1.35 11.58 3.15
C ARG A 100 1.48 11.43 4.66
N THR A 101 1.41 12.54 5.38
CA THR A 101 1.53 12.54 6.85
C THR A 101 0.23 12.17 7.56
N VAL A 102 -0.88 12.20 6.85
CA VAL A 102 -2.21 11.85 7.39
C VAL A 102 -2.96 10.97 6.40
N ILE A 103 -3.94 10.23 6.90
CA ILE A 103 -4.81 9.42 6.05
C ILE A 103 -5.72 10.38 5.25
N SER A 104 -5.80 10.15 3.93
CA SER A 104 -6.61 10.97 3.05
C SER A 104 -8.09 10.94 3.45
N SER A 105 -8.73 12.13 3.44
CA SER A 105 -10.17 12.23 3.64
C SER A 105 -10.99 11.79 2.42
N LYS A 106 -10.33 11.52 1.29
CA LYS A 106 -10.99 11.14 0.02
C LYS A 106 -11.23 9.63 -0.08
N ILE A 107 -10.90 8.86 0.94
CA ILE A 107 -11.09 7.41 0.94
C ILE A 107 -12.09 7.00 2.02
N ASN A 108 -12.65 5.81 1.85
CA ASN A 108 -13.34 5.10 2.91
C ASN A 108 -12.34 4.14 3.57
N LYS A 109 -11.91 4.46 4.78
CA LYS A 109 -10.90 3.65 5.50
C LYS A 109 -11.32 2.20 5.66
N GLN A 110 -12.62 1.91 5.68
CA GLN A 110 -13.13 0.56 5.83
C GLN A 110 -12.85 -0.34 4.62
N ASN A 111 -12.41 0.25 3.49
CA ASN A 111 -11.98 -0.52 2.31
C ASN A 111 -10.54 -1.05 2.47
N PHE A 112 -9.85 -0.69 3.54
CA PHE A 112 -8.46 -1.08 3.77
C PHE A 112 -8.31 -1.85 5.07
N ASP A 113 -7.47 -2.88 5.05
CA ASP A 113 -7.10 -3.64 6.25
C ASP A 113 -5.85 -3.06 6.91
N TYR A 114 -4.98 -2.46 6.09
CA TYR A 114 -3.74 -1.82 6.53
C TYR A 114 -3.56 -0.50 5.80
N ILE A 115 -3.13 0.53 6.52
CA ILE A 115 -2.76 1.82 5.92
C ILE A 115 -1.44 2.28 6.56
N LYS A 116 -0.43 2.48 5.72
CA LYS A 116 0.85 3.07 6.12
C LYS A 116 0.86 4.53 5.71
N ILE A 117 1.25 5.42 6.61
CA ILE A 117 1.41 6.85 6.33
C ILE A 117 2.82 7.32 6.67
N GLY A 118 3.17 8.47 6.18
CA GLY A 118 4.44 9.16 6.42
C GLY A 118 5.39 9.07 5.25
N PRO A 119 6.02 10.20 4.86
CA PRO A 119 7.04 10.19 3.84
C PRO A 119 8.31 9.51 4.35
N TYR A 120 9.13 8.98 3.43
CA TYR A 120 10.45 8.49 3.80
C TYR A 120 11.35 9.67 4.15
N ILE A 121 11.89 9.69 5.35
CA ILE A 121 12.87 10.68 5.81
C ILE A 121 14.16 9.94 6.14
N LYS A 122 15.18 10.19 5.34
CA LYS A 122 16.41 9.41 5.35
C LYS A 122 17.05 9.27 6.74
N HIS A 123 17.13 10.34 7.51
CA HIS A 123 17.78 10.30 8.83
C HIS A 123 16.91 9.64 9.91
N LEU A 124 15.61 9.50 9.68
CA LEU A 124 14.70 8.80 10.60
C LEU A 124 14.54 7.34 10.21
N GLY A 125 14.77 7.00 8.96
CA GLY A 125 14.75 5.64 8.46
C GLY A 125 13.37 5.14 8.03
N PRO A 126 13.33 3.94 7.43
CA PRO A 126 12.09 3.29 7.00
C PRO A 126 11.33 2.70 8.19
N LEU A 127 10.21 2.02 7.93
CA LEU A 127 9.38 1.38 8.96
C LEU A 127 10.16 0.46 9.90
N LYS A 128 11.20 -0.20 9.41
CA LYS A 128 12.03 -1.11 10.21
C LYS A 128 12.90 -0.40 11.25
N SER A 129 13.08 0.90 11.12
CA SER A 129 13.89 1.70 12.04
C SER A 129 13.02 2.17 13.22
N PRO A 130 13.42 1.92 14.47
CA PRO A 130 12.67 2.42 15.63
C PRO A 130 12.56 3.95 15.69
N THR A 131 13.39 4.67 14.93
CA THR A 131 13.38 6.14 14.87
C THR A 131 12.46 6.69 13.78
N THR A 132 11.77 5.83 13.03
CA THR A 132 10.96 6.24 11.87
C THR A 132 9.80 7.15 12.26
N ASN A 133 9.50 8.11 11.38
CA ASN A 133 8.27 8.90 11.44
C ASN A 133 7.10 8.19 10.77
N GLN A 134 7.37 7.11 10.02
CA GLN A 134 6.33 6.37 9.32
C GLN A 134 5.53 5.51 10.31
N ARG A 135 4.23 5.31 10.02
CA ARG A 135 3.34 4.53 10.86
C ARG A 135 2.53 3.58 9.99
N LEU A 136 2.42 2.33 10.45
CA LEU A 136 1.53 1.34 9.84
C LEU A 136 0.36 1.08 10.79
N TYR A 137 -0.85 1.22 10.26
CA TYR A 137 -2.09 0.97 11.00
C TYR A 137 -2.78 -0.26 10.45
N ARG A 138 -3.39 -1.03 11.34
CA ARG A 138 -4.19 -2.20 11.01
C ARG A 138 -5.61 -1.98 11.48
N ARG A 139 -6.59 -2.31 10.64
CA ARG A 139 -8.01 -2.23 11.01
C ARG A 139 -8.37 -3.41 11.93
N THR A 140 -9.00 -3.10 13.07
CA THR A 140 -9.49 -4.11 14.01
C THR A 140 -10.87 -4.64 13.57
N ASP A 141 -11.35 -5.69 14.23
CA ASP A 141 -12.66 -6.25 13.96
C ASP A 141 -13.81 -5.26 14.21
N GLU A 142 -13.58 -4.27 15.10
CA GLU A 142 -14.54 -3.21 15.38
C GLU A 142 -14.48 -2.06 14.36
N GLY A 143 -13.60 -2.15 13.35
CA GLY A 143 -13.42 -1.11 12.33
C GLY A 143 -12.52 0.05 12.74
N GLU A 144 -11.85 -0.05 13.88
CA GLU A 144 -10.88 0.93 14.36
C GLU A 144 -9.50 0.62 13.79
N PHE A 145 -8.62 1.64 13.72
CA PHE A 145 -7.23 1.46 13.26
C PHE A 145 -6.28 1.53 14.45
N GLU A 146 -5.44 0.50 14.62
CA GLU A 146 -4.40 0.44 15.64
C GLU A 146 -3.02 0.57 15.01
N ASP A 147 -2.11 1.28 15.70
CA ASP A 147 -0.72 1.44 15.26
C ASP A 147 0.04 0.14 15.58
N ILE A 148 0.48 -0.56 14.54
CA ILE A 148 1.25 -1.80 14.67
C ILE A 148 2.70 -1.62 14.19
N THR A 149 3.17 -0.40 14.05
CA THR A 149 4.52 -0.10 13.51
C THR A 149 5.62 -0.84 14.29
N SER A 150 5.47 -0.97 15.59
CA SER A 150 6.46 -1.64 16.43
C SER A 150 6.69 -3.12 16.07
N ARG A 151 5.80 -3.75 15.32
CA ARG A 151 5.98 -5.12 14.87
C ARG A 151 7.18 -5.28 13.94
N PHE A 152 7.58 -4.21 13.23
CA PHE A 152 8.78 -4.23 12.39
C PHE A 152 10.08 -4.25 13.21
N TRP A 153 10.03 -3.88 14.50
CA TRP A 153 11.20 -3.74 15.36
C TRP A 153 11.45 -4.98 16.21
N LYS A 154 10.52 -5.89 16.24
CA LYS A 154 10.65 -7.15 17.00
C LYS A 154 11.48 -8.16 16.21
N LYS A 155 12.35 -8.83 16.91
CA LYS A 155 13.19 -9.89 16.35
C LYS A 155 12.51 -11.25 16.47
#